data_bbe06f03e7153dadccfd9df95718b523
#
_entry.id   bbe06f03e7153dadccfd9df95718b523
#
_cell.length_a   1.000
_cell.length_b   1.000
_cell.length_c   1.000
_cell.angle_alpha   90.00
_cell.angle_beta   90.00
_cell.angle_gamma   90.00
#
_symmetry.space_group_name_H-M   'P 1'
#
loop_
_entity.id
_entity.type
_entity.pdbx_description
1 polymer ?
#
loop_
_entity_poly.entity_id
_entity_poly.type
_entity_poly.pdbx_seq_one_letter_code
_entity_poly.pdbx_strand_id
1 'polypeptide(L)'
;MSKLSYWKSVVLAIVLIAPLTTACGKTVGETIDDTTITTRVKTAMLNDPTVGGLRIDVDTFKGVVTLSGRVKSQAEKDQAIAVARKISGVTDVKDALQVIPEGQ
;
A
#
# COMPACT_ATOMS: atom_id res chain seq x y z
N MET A 1 -18.93 23.94 -47.70
CA MET A 1 -17.49 23.73 -47.64
C MET A 1 -16.97 23.93 -46.24
N SER A 2 -17.19 25.09 -45.68
CA SER A 2 -16.74 25.35 -44.32
C SER A 2 -17.40 24.42 -43.28
N LYS A 3 -18.55 23.90 -43.60
CA LYS A 3 -19.25 22.98 -42.71
C LYS A 3 -18.46 21.68 -42.42
N LEU A 4 -17.75 21.23 -43.41
CA LEU A 4 -16.96 20.02 -43.27
C LEU A 4 -15.82 20.20 -42.27
N SER A 5 -15.25 21.40 -42.21
CA SER A 5 -14.20 21.70 -41.31
C SER A 5 -14.65 21.64 -39.86
N TYR A 6 -15.84 22.09 -39.59
CA TYR A 6 -16.39 22.02 -38.23
C TYR A 6 -16.55 20.61 -37.76
N TRP A 7 -17.01 19.76 -38.61
CA TRP A 7 -17.20 18.35 -38.24
C TRP A 7 -15.93 17.72 -37.81
N LYS A 8 -14.86 17.93 -38.55
CA LYS A 8 -13.58 17.36 -38.22
C LYS A 8 -13.07 17.85 -36.89
N SER A 9 -13.23 19.11 -36.62
CA SER A 9 -12.78 19.68 -35.35
C SER A 9 -13.54 19.10 -34.16
N VAL A 10 -14.82 18.97 -34.29
CA VAL A 10 -15.67 18.43 -33.21
C VAL A 10 -15.31 16.98 -32.91
N VAL A 11 -15.16 16.20 -33.96
CA VAL A 11 -14.83 14.78 -33.79
C VAL A 11 -13.49 14.61 -33.10
N LEU A 12 -12.51 15.39 -33.47
CA LEU A 12 -11.20 15.32 -32.85
C LEU A 12 -11.24 15.65 -31.37
N ALA A 13 -12.03 16.65 -31.01
CA ALA A 13 -12.17 17.05 -29.61
C ALA A 13 -12.72 15.91 -28.75
N ILE A 14 -13.72 15.22 -29.25
CA ILE A 14 -14.34 14.11 -28.53
C ILE A 14 -13.35 12.97 -28.31
N VAL A 15 -12.59 12.64 -29.34
CA VAL A 15 -11.63 11.55 -29.26
C VAL A 15 -10.55 11.82 -28.23
N LEU A 16 -10.10 13.05 -28.14
CA LEU A 16 -9.05 13.40 -27.18
C LEU A 16 -9.47 13.27 -25.73
N ILE A 17 -10.70 13.57 -25.43
CA ILE A 17 -11.18 13.56 -24.04
C ILE A 17 -11.36 12.16 -23.51
N ALA A 18 -11.99 11.30 -24.27
CA ALA A 18 -12.34 9.97 -23.80
C ALA A 18 -11.16 9.11 -23.32
N PRO A 19 -10.07 8.99 -24.08
CA PRO A 19 -8.94 8.14 -23.64
C PRO A 19 -8.32 8.57 -22.34
N LEU A 20 -8.20 9.87 -22.12
CA LEU A 20 -7.58 10.39 -20.91
C LEU A 20 -8.37 10.01 -19.66
N THR A 21 -9.67 10.17 -19.72
CA THR A 21 -10.52 9.86 -18.58
C THR A 21 -10.46 8.39 -18.22
N THR A 22 -10.53 7.54 -19.21
CA THR A 22 -10.51 6.10 -18.99
C THR A 22 -9.19 5.64 -18.39
N ALA A 23 -8.09 6.09 -18.94
CA ALA A 23 -6.78 5.69 -18.49
C ALA A 23 -6.53 6.07 -17.03
N CYS A 24 -6.84 7.29 -16.66
CA CYS A 24 -6.64 7.76 -15.29
C CYS A 24 -7.45 6.96 -14.29
N GLY A 25 -8.71 6.69 -14.60
CA GLY A 25 -9.59 5.99 -13.68
C GLY A 25 -9.13 4.58 -13.37
N LYS A 26 -8.71 3.85 -14.36
CA LYS A 26 -8.29 2.47 -14.15
C LYS A 26 -6.98 2.36 -13.39
N THR A 27 -6.02 3.17 -13.75
CA THR A 27 -4.68 3.07 -13.17
C THR A 27 -4.71 3.32 -11.67
N VAL A 28 -5.43 4.32 -11.24
CA VAL A 28 -5.46 4.69 -9.82
C VAL A 28 -6.13 3.63 -8.97
N GLY A 29 -7.15 2.96 -9.50
CA GLY A 29 -7.94 2.02 -8.71
C GLY A 29 -7.31 0.66 -8.50
N GLU A 30 -6.35 0.26 -9.29
CA GLU A 30 -5.87 -1.11 -9.30
C GLU A 30 -4.49 -1.32 -8.71
N THR A 31 -3.66 -0.31 -8.68
CA THR A 31 -2.27 -0.49 -8.29
C THR A 31 -1.98 0.16 -6.94
N ILE A 32 -1.61 -0.67 -5.97
CA ILE A 32 -1.09 -0.23 -4.69
C ILE A 32 0.38 -0.62 -4.70
N ASP A 33 1.27 0.35 -4.77
CA ASP A 33 2.70 0.04 -4.86
C ASP A 33 3.27 -0.29 -3.48
N ASP A 34 4.51 -0.83 -3.49
CA ASP A 34 5.16 -1.28 -2.28
C ASP A 34 5.40 -0.15 -1.28
N THR A 35 5.68 1.05 -1.77
CA THR A 35 5.89 2.22 -0.91
C THR A 35 4.61 2.58 -0.16
N THR A 36 3.49 2.55 -0.84
CA THR A 36 2.20 2.83 -0.23
C THR A 36 1.86 1.78 0.83
N ILE A 37 2.10 0.51 0.53
CA ILE A 37 1.87 -0.57 1.48
C ILE A 37 2.72 -0.37 2.73
N THR A 38 4.01 -0.11 2.55
CA THR A 38 4.92 0.14 3.68
C THR A 38 4.40 1.27 4.57
N THR A 39 3.98 2.37 3.97
CA THR A 39 3.46 3.51 4.71
C THR A 39 2.21 3.14 5.49
N ARG A 40 1.30 2.42 4.87
CA ARG A 40 0.05 2.02 5.52
C ARG A 40 0.30 1.05 6.68
N VAL A 41 1.21 0.11 6.50
CA VAL A 41 1.57 -0.82 7.57
C VAL A 41 2.17 -0.06 8.75
N LYS A 42 3.11 0.83 8.48
CA LYS A 42 3.74 1.62 9.54
C LYS A 42 2.73 2.47 10.29
N THR A 43 1.84 3.12 9.58
CA THR A 43 0.80 3.94 10.20
C THR A 43 -0.12 3.10 11.07
N ALA A 44 -0.55 1.95 10.57
CA ALA A 44 -1.41 1.05 11.34
C ALA A 44 -0.72 0.55 12.60
N MET A 45 0.56 0.26 12.52
CA MET A 45 1.33 -0.18 13.69
C MET A 45 1.48 0.94 14.72
N LEU A 46 1.73 2.16 14.28
CA LEU A 46 1.83 3.29 15.20
C LEU A 46 0.52 3.55 15.94
N ASN A 47 -0.59 3.26 15.31
CA ASN A 47 -1.90 3.45 15.93
C ASN A 47 -2.35 2.26 16.79
N ASP A 48 -1.62 1.17 16.74
CA ASP A 48 -1.96 -0.03 17.53
C ASP A 48 -1.39 0.09 18.95
N PRO A 49 -2.21 -0.07 19.99
CA PRO A 49 -1.73 0.11 21.36
C PRO A 49 -0.71 -0.95 21.79
N THR A 50 -0.71 -2.12 21.16
CA THR A 50 0.21 -3.19 21.52
C THR A 50 1.58 -3.00 20.90
N VAL A 51 1.65 -2.58 19.64
CA VAL A 51 2.91 -2.53 18.91
C VAL A 51 3.36 -1.12 18.57
N GLY A 52 2.58 -0.10 18.89
CA GLY A 52 2.87 1.28 18.48
C GLY A 52 4.16 1.85 19.05
N GLY A 53 4.60 1.38 20.22
CA GLY A 53 5.84 1.83 20.81
C GLY A 53 7.05 1.00 20.46
N LEU A 54 6.90 -0.02 19.64
CA LEU A 54 7.99 -0.91 19.28
C LEU A 54 8.72 -0.39 18.05
N ARG A 55 10.00 -0.76 17.95
CA ARG A 55 10.81 -0.43 16.78
C ARG A 55 10.76 -1.58 15.80
N ILE A 56 9.79 -1.52 14.92
CA ILE A 56 9.60 -2.54 13.90
C ILE A 56 9.87 -1.91 12.53
N ASP A 57 10.81 -2.48 11.81
CA ASP A 57 11.09 -2.08 10.45
C ASP A 57 10.15 -2.81 9.51
N VAL A 58 9.62 -2.08 8.55
CA VAL A 58 8.70 -2.62 7.55
C VAL A 58 9.30 -2.42 6.18
N ASP A 59 9.38 -3.49 5.43
CA ASP A 59 9.82 -3.45 4.05
C ASP A 59 8.83 -4.23 3.19
N THR A 60 8.58 -3.75 1.98
CA THR A 60 7.61 -4.38 1.10
C THR A 60 8.21 -4.59 -0.27
N PHE A 61 8.07 -5.80 -0.78
CA PHE A 61 8.53 -6.15 -2.11
C PHE A 61 7.44 -6.98 -2.79
N LYS A 62 6.90 -6.45 -3.87
CA LYS A 62 5.83 -7.11 -4.65
C LYS A 62 4.67 -7.58 -3.78
N GLY A 63 4.27 -6.73 -2.85
CA GLY A 63 3.16 -7.04 -1.95
C GLY A 63 3.53 -7.89 -0.74
N VAL A 64 4.74 -8.41 -0.68
CA VAL A 64 5.21 -9.19 0.47
C VAL A 64 5.85 -8.25 1.48
N VAL A 65 5.29 -8.22 2.67
CA VAL A 65 5.78 -7.35 3.76
C VAL A 65 6.71 -8.15 4.65
N THR A 66 7.90 -7.62 4.88
CA THR A 66 8.86 -8.20 5.81
C THR A 66 8.90 -7.31 7.05
N LEU A 67 8.65 -7.91 8.20
CA LEU A 67 8.74 -7.23 9.49
C LEU A 67 10.01 -7.68 10.19
N SER A 68 10.82 -6.71 10.62
CA SER A 68 12.06 -7.00 11.34
C SER A 68 12.18 -6.07 12.54
N GLY A 69 12.95 -6.50 13.52
CA GLY A 69 13.15 -5.75 14.74
C GLY A 69 12.96 -6.61 15.96
N ARG A 70 12.74 -5.95 17.09
CA ARG A 70 12.64 -6.62 18.38
C ARG A 70 11.30 -6.35 19.02
N VAL A 71 10.71 -7.40 19.58
CA VAL A 71 9.48 -7.32 20.35
C VAL A 71 9.71 -7.96 21.71
N LYS A 72 8.87 -7.66 22.67
CA LYS A 72 9.06 -8.12 24.05
C LYS A 72 8.39 -9.44 24.33
N SER A 73 7.40 -9.81 23.54
CA SER A 73 6.63 -11.03 23.77
C SER A 73 6.14 -11.61 22.47
N GLN A 74 5.75 -12.87 22.52
CA GLN A 74 5.13 -13.53 21.38
C GLN A 74 3.81 -12.86 21.00
N ALA A 75 3.08 -12.36 21.97
CA ALA A 75 1.82 -11.66 21.71
C ALA A 75 2.04 -10.39 20.89
N GLU A 76 3.10 -9.64 21.17
CA GLU A 76 3.45 -8.46 20.39
C GLU A 76 3.83 -8.82 18.95
N LYS A 77 4.59 -9.90 18.82
CA LYS A 77 4.97 -10.39 17.49
C LYS A 77 3.75 -10.79 16.68
N ASP A 78 2.86 -11.55 17.28
CA ASP A 78 1.64 -12.01 16.61
C ASP A 78 0.76 -10.84 16.22
N GLN A 79 0.67 -9.83 17.08
CA GLN A 79 -0.13 -8.63 16.79
C GLN A 79 0.47 -7.84 15.62
N ALA A 80 1.78 -7.70 15.57
CA ALA A 80 2.43 -7.00 14.48
C ALA A 80 2.12 -7.68 13.14
N ILE A 81 2.22 -9.01 13.11
CA ILE A 81 1.90 -9.78 11.91
C ILE A 81 0.44 -9.60 11.53
N ALA A 82 -0.46 -9.65 12.50
CA ALA A 82 -1.89 -9.48 12.24
C ALA A 82 -2.20 -8.10 11.67
N VAL A 83 -1.59 -7.05 12.21
CA VAL A 83 -1.77 -5.69 11.71
C VAL A 83 -1.32 -5.59 10.25
N ALA A 84 -0.15 -6.15 9.94
CA ALA A 84 0.36 -6.10 8.58
C ALA A 84 -0.54 -6.85 7.60
N ARG A 85 -1.06 -8.00 7.99
CA ARG A 85 -1.93 -8.81 7.12
C ARG A 85 -3.24 -8.13 6.76
N LYS A 86 -3.70 -7.21 7.58
CA LYS A 86 -4.98 -6.51 7.34
C LYS A 86 -4.87 -5.39 6.31
N ILE A 87 -3.68 -5.00 5.94
CA ILE A 87 -3.47 -3.88 5.03
C ILE A 87 -3.77 -4.30 3.59
N SER A 88 -4.53 -3.47 2.90
CA SER A 88 -4.85 -3.71 1.50
C SER A 88 -3.59 -3.73 0.65
N GLY A 89 -3.48 -4.69 -0.24
CA GLY A 89 -2.33 -4.85 -1.12
C GLY A 89 -1.29 -5.82 -0.61
N VAL A 90 -1.36 -6.22 0.66
CA VAL A 90 -0.43 -7.20 1.24
C VAL A 90 -0.82 -8.59 0.77
N THR A 91 0.12 -9.27 0.12
CA THR A 91 -0.09 -10.64 -0.36
C THR A 91 0.45 -11.67 0.63
N ASP A 92 1.47 -11.31 1.38
CA ASP A 92 2.04 -12.18 2.40
C ASP A 92 2.86 -11.35 3.38
N VAL A 93 3.13 -11.93 4.54
CA VAL A 93 3.95 -11.28 5.58
C VAL A 93 5.05 -12.23 6.00
N LYS A 94 6.29 -11.75 5.90
CA LYS A 94 7.45 -12.48 6.38
C LYS A 94 7.83 -11.98 7.76
N ASP A 95 8.02 -12.89 8.67
CA ASP A 95 8.33 -12.61 10.06
C ASP A 95 9.83 -12.74 10.31
N ALA A 96 10.49 -11.61 10.48
CA ALA A 96 11.89 -11.56 10.89
C ALA A 96 12.02 -10.86 12.25
N LEU A 97 10.95 -10.90 13.04
CA LEU A 97 10.96 -10.29 14.37
C LEU A 97 11.61 -11.22 15.39
N GLN A 98 12.32 -10.62 16.34
CA GLN A 98 12.94 -11.36 17.44
C GLN A 98 12.23 -11.02 18.73
N VAL A 99 11.84 -12.04 19.46
CA VAL A 99 11.24 -11.86 20.77
C VAL A 99 12.34 -11.79 21.82
N ILE A 100 12.48 -10.63 22.43
CA ILE A 100 13.49 -10.39 23.48
C ILE A 100 12.74 -9.89 24.71
N PRO A 101 12.50 -10.76 25.68
CA PRO A 101 11.75 -10.38 26.88
C PRO A 101 12.47 -9.29 27.67
N GLU A 102 11.69 -8.43 28.32
CA GLU A 102 12.26 -7.41 29.17
C GLU A 102 12.95 -8.03 30.38
N GLY A 103 14.01 -7.39 30.82
CA GLY A 103 14.73 -7.82 31.99
C GLY A 103 15.83 -8.82 31.73
N GLN A 104 16.11 -9.08 30.47
CA GLN A 104 17.20 -9.99 30.10
C GLN A 104 18.35 -9.29 29.40
#